data_dcf94331e1a536dc2889fa5c4fd4d116
#
_entry.id   dcf94331e1a536dc2889fa5c4fd4d116
#
_cell.length_a   1.000
_cell.length_b   1.000
_cell.length_c   1.000
_cell.angle_alpha   90.00
_cell.angle_beta   90.00
_cell.angle_gamma   90.00
#
_symmetry.space_group_name_H-M   'P 1'
#
loop_
_entity.id
_entity.type
_entity.pdbx_description
1 polymer ?
#
loop_
_entity_poly.entity_id
_entity_poly.type
_entity_poly.pdbx_seq_one_letter_code
_entity_poly.pdbx_strand_id
1 'polypeptide(L)'
;MSDRVRRLITHTVLVIGGVIFSLPFFWLITTSFKADREMFVLPPQWIPEIPERVVESPYSATWRGRTQTHFFGLGALTVQDLALSDYPVPVSTHQWRILEPINHATTPDLFESREILRVPYNWEQHDRVVAEARFTSPIPPEDLRRIEVTYKSDRSFHRLTTHIVSRDEVWRSKQASSLSTETWKSAPWQFTTPREEERAALRLERVTVAQIEQDIRHAQESLGANEIIVRVELTRTVWPVAIARKYLENYAEALSYIPFGRFMLNTVVITVLNIALQLLSCSLIAYGFSRIRWPGRNVVFALLLATMMIPGQVVIIPQFLIWRNLGLYNTWGPLVIPSLFGAGFYIFLLRQFMLAIPRDLEDAAKIDGAGYLSTWRRVVVPLIKPALAAIAIFQFMGTWNDFFNPLLYINTRELMPISLGLYMFKDSHGAEFGMLMAASLVMVLPVVLLFFFAQRYFIQGVTLTGLKG
;
A
#
# COMPACT_ATOMS: atom_id res chain seq x y z
N MET A 1 -51.88 3.59 9.15
CA MET A 1 -50.59 3.54 9.86
C MET A 1 -50.24 4.96 10.24
N SER A 2 -50.06 5.28 11.52
CA SER A 2 -49.81 6.67 11.95
C SER A 2 -48.46 7.15 11.39
N ASP A 3 -48.34 8.46 11.10
CA ASP A 3 -47.10 9.05 10.58
C ASP A 3 -45.87 8.77 11.45
N ARG A 4 -46.06 8.62 12.75
CA ARG A 4 -45.01 8.24 13.70
C ARG A 4 -44.47 6.81 13.44
N VAL A 5 -45.35 5.85 13.17
CA VAL A 5 -44.98 4.45 12.88
C VAL A 5 -44.24 4.39 11.53
N ARG A 6 -44.73 5.12 10.53
CA ARG A 6 -44.03 5.20 9.22
C ARG A 6 -42.64 5.78 9.34
N ARG A 7 -42.44 6.88 10.07
CA ARG A 7 -41.14 7.49 10.34
C ARG A 7 -40.21 6.51 11.09
N LEU A 8 -40.73 5.83 12.14
CA LEU A 8 -39.93 4.87 12.90
C LEU A 8 -39.45 3.72 12.01
N ILE A 9 -40.34 3.14 11.21
CA ILE A 9 -39.97 2.06 10.27
C ILE A 9 -38.88 2.56 9.27
N THR A 10 -39.08 3.76 8.68
CA THR A 10 -38.14 4.33 7.75
C THR A 10 -36.76 4.54 8.40
N HIS A 11 -36.70 5.09 9.61
CA HIS A 11 -35.44 5.30 10.32
C HIS A 11 -34.78 3.96 10.68
N THR A 12 -35.54 2.96 11.14
CA THR A 12 -35.02 1.63 11.46
C THR A 12 -34.40 0.97 10.23
N VAL A 13 -35.10 1.01 9.08
CA VAL A 13 -34.58 0.47 7.80
C VAL A 13 -33.32 1.19 7.36
N LEU A 14 -33.29 2.53 7.46
CA LEU A 14 -32.12 3.33 7.12
C LEU A 14 -30.91 3.03 8.03
N VAL A 15 -31.14 2.88 9.35
CA VAL A 15 -30.09 2.53 10.31
C VAL A 15 -29.55 1.13 10.04
N ILE A 16 -30.43 0.14 9.88
CA ILE A 16 -30.03 -1.24 9.56
C ILE A 16 -29.23 -1.28 8.23
N GLY A 17 -29.75 -0.61 7.19
CA GLY A 17 -29.03 -0.49 5.93
C GLY A 17 -27.66 0.16 6.09
N GLY A 18 -27.59 1.28 6.83
CA GLY A 18 -26.35 1.98 7.14
C GLY A 18 -25.33 1.10 7.86
N VAL A 19 -25.76 0.32 8.86
CA VAL A 19 -24.89 -0.63 9.57
C VAL A 19 -24.37 -1.70 8.60
N ILE A 20 -25.24 -2.33 7.82
CA ILE A 20 -24.84 -3.38 6.86
C ILE A 20 -23.80 -2.84 5.85
N PHE A 21 -24.04 -1.66 5.27
CA PHE A 21 -23.11 -1.04 4.34
C PHE A 21 -21.80 -0.57 4.99
N SER A 22 -21.79 -0.31 6.30
CA SER A 22 -20.59 0.07 7.05
C SER A 22 -19.71 -1.13 7.44
N LEU A 23 -20.25 -2.35 7.48
CA LEU A 23 -19.54 -3.56 7.91
C LEU A 23 -18.24 -3.82 7.14
N PRO A 24 -18.18 -3.71 5.79
CA PRO A 24 -16.94 -3.92 5.06
C PRO A 24 -15.85 -2.88 5.42
N PHE A 25 -16.24 -1.63 5.65
CA PHE A 25 -15.32 -0.57 6.06
C PHE A 25 -14.82 -0.79 7.48
N PHE A 26 -15.71 -1.18 8.39
CA PHE A 26 -15.35 -1.55 9.75
C PHE A 26 -14.37 -2.72 9.75
N TRP A 27 -14.63 -3.74 8.93
CA TRP A 27 -13.74 -4.88 8.75
C TRP A 27 -12.38 -4.45 8.20
N LEU A 28 -12.34 -3.61 7.18
CA LEU A 28 -11.09 -3.06 6.61
C LEU A 28 -10.28 -2.33 7.68
N ILE A 29 -10.91 -1.43 8.44
CA ILE A 29 -10.27 -0.67 9.52
C ILE A 29 -9.71 -1.61 10.58
N THR A 30 -10.52 -2.53 11.10
CA THR A 30 -10.08 -3.44 12.16
C THR A 30 -8.99 -4.40 11.69
N THR A 31 -9.08 -4.88 10.44
CA THR A 31 -8.11 -5.81 9.86
C THR A 31 -6.77 -5.14 9.57
N SER A 32 -6.75 -3.84 9.25
CA SER A 32 -5.49 -3.10 9.06
C SER A 32 -4.63 -3.02 10.33
N PHE A 33 -5.23 -3.23 11.51
CA PHE A 33 -4.58 -3.25 12.82
C PHE A 33 -4.30 -4.66 13.35
N LYS A 34 -4.70 -5.71 12.64
CA LYS A 34 -4.50 -7.10 13.04
C LYS A 34 -3.17 -7.64 12.58
N ALA A 35 -2.58 -8.52 13.37
CA ALA A 35 -1.52 -9.40 12.89
C ALA A 35 -2.12 -10.46 11.95
N ASP A 36 -1.35 -11.00 11.01
CA ASP A 36 -1.82 -11.92 9.96
C ASP A 36 -2.62 -13.11 10.51
N ARG A 37 -2.19 -13.65 11.65
CA ARG A 37 -2.87 -14.77 12.33
C ARG A 37 -4.27 -14.44 12.82
N GLU A 38 -4.54 -13.17 13.19
CA GLU A 38 -5.85 -12.74 13.70
C GLU A 38 -6.89 -12.61 12.58
N MET A 39 -6.44 -12.63 11.32
CA MET A 39 -7.31 -12.44 10.15
C MET A 39 -8.04 -13.70 9.72
N PHE A 40 -7.39 -14.86 9.89
CA PHE A 40 -7.88 -16.15 9.37
C PHE A 40 -8.37 -17.09 10.47
N VAL A 41 -8.70 -16.58 11.66
CA VAL A 41 -9.27 -17.36 12.77
C VAL A 41 -10.78 -17.50 12.59
N LEU A 42 -11.29 -18.69 12.86
CA LEU A 42 -12.72 -18.97 12.90
C LEU A 42 -13.17 -19.28 14.35
N PRO A 43 -14.19 -18.59 14.89
CA PRO A 43 -14.97 -17.50 14.29
C PRO A 43 -14.15 -16.22 14.10
N PRO A 44 -14.54 -15.35 13.13
CA PRO A 44 -13.77 -14.12 12.85
C PRO A 44 -13.66 -13.22 14.08
N GLN A 45 -12.45 -12.81 14.41
CA GLN A 45 -12.21 -11.81 15.45
C GLN A 45 -12.48 -10.41 14.89
N TRP A 46 -13.41 -9.67 15.48
CA TRP A 46 -13.76 -8.32 15.01
C TRP A 46 -12.82 -7.24 15.54
N ILE A 47 -12.26 -7.45 16.72
CA ILE A 47 -11.38 -6.50 17.40
C ILE A 47 -9.96 -7.06 17.44
N PRO A 48 -8.92 -6.26 17.11
CA PRO A 48 -7.53 -6.69 17.21
C PRO A 48 -7.17 -7.03 18.66
N GLU A 49 -6.39 -8.07 18.86
CA GLU A 49 -5.89 -8.44 20.19
C GLU A 49 -4.94 -7.38 20.73
N ILE A 50 -5.02 -7.12 22.03
CA ILE A 50 -4.04 -6.26 22.71
C ILE A 50 -2.83 -7.10 23.08
N PRO A 51 -1.58 -6.66 22.78
CA PRO A 51 -0.37 -7.38 23.18
C PRO A 51 -0.34 -7.66 24.67
N GLU A 52 0.00 -8.89 25.05
CA GLU A 52 0.22 -9.22 26.45
C GLU A 52 1.55 -8.62 26.94
N ARG A 53 1.61 -8.31 28.24
CA ARG A 53 2.87 -7.86 28.87
C ARG A 53 3.78 -9.06 29.11
N VAL A 54 4.74 -9.28 28.24
CA VAL A 54 5.70 -10.37 28.34
C VAL A 54 6.99 -9.85 28.99
N VAL A 55 7.28 -10.31 30.20
CA VAL A 55 8.50 -9.96 30.94
C VAL A 55 9.50 -11.11 30.90
N GLU A 56 9.02 -12.33 30.91
CA GLU A 56 9.80 -13.56 30.89
C GLU A 56 9.40 -14.41 29.67
N SER A 57 10.36 -15.13 29.11
CA SER A 57 10.10 -16.05 28.01
C SER A 57 8.95 -16.99 28.36
N PRO A 58 7.94 -17.12 27.53
CA PRO A 58 6.82 -18.04 27.75
C PRO A 58 7.27 -19.49 27.92
N TYR A 59 8.50 -19.77 27.60
CA TYR A 59 9.15 -21.08 27.68
C TYR A 59 9.85 -21.32 29.01
N SER A 60 9.93 -20.35 29.92
CA SER A 60 10.59 -20.55 31.19
C SER A 60 9.85 -21.56 32.07
N ALA A 61 10.59 -22.28 32.92
CA ALA A 61 10.04 -23.34 33.81
C ALA A 61 8.98 -22.84 34.78
N THR A 62 8.86 -21.55 34.99
CA THR A 62 7.86 -20.90 35.86
C THR A 62 6.49 -20.76 35.19
N TRP A 63 6.40 -20.90 33.90
CA TRP A 63 5.15 -20.76 33.13
C TRP A 63 4.36 -22.08 33.08
N ARG A 64 3.86 -22.49 34.23
CA ARG A 64 2.98 -23.65 34.35
C ARG A 64 1.61 -23.34 33.74
N GLY A 65 1.35 -23.82 32.52
CA GLY A 65 -0.01 -23.81 31.94
C GLY A 65 -0.13 -23.45 30.49
N ARG A 66 0.87 -22.87 29.83
CA ARG A 66 0.86 -22.69 28.38
C ARG A 66 1.62 -23.83 27.69
N THR A 67 1.06 -24.28 26.58
CA THR A 67 1.66 -25.33 25.76
C THR A 67 3.07 -24.92 25.32
N GLN A 68 4.00 -25.87 25.27
CA GLN A 68 5.41 -25.69 24.86
C GLN A 68 5.61 -25.09 23.44
N THR A 69 4.54 -24.63 22.81
CA THR A 69 4.53 -24.05 21.46
C THR A 69 4.88 -22.57 21.42
N HIS A 70 4.81 -21.86 22.55
CA HIS A 70 5.10 -20.43 22.65
C HIS A 70 6.54 -20.21 23.13
N PHE A 71 7.46 -20.01 22.20
CA PHE A 71 8.85 -19.69 22.51
C PHE A 71 9.48 -18.91 21.34
N PHE A 72 10.47 -18.09 21.66
CA PHE A 72 11.36 -17.54 20.65
C PHE A 72 12.44 -18.55 20.30
N GLY A 73 12.61 -18.87 19.04
CA GLY A 73 13.58 -19.84 18.56
C GLY A 73 14.25 -19.40 17.27
N LEU A 74 15.55 -19.71 17.16
CA LEU A 74 16.36 -19.50 15.97
C LEU A 74 16.53 -20.83 15.24
N GLY A 75 16.28 -20.84 13.95
CA GLY A 75 16.34 -22.02 13.09
C GLY A 75 17.43 -21.93 12.02
N ALA A 76 17.12 -22.45 10.84
CA ALA A 76 18.06 -22.56 9.74
C ALA A 76 18.51 -21.19 9.18
N LEU A 77 19.75 -21.19 8.67
CA LEU A 77 20.34 -20.12 7.89
C LEU A 77 20.43 -20.56 6.43
N THR A 78 20.08 -19.68 5.51
CA THR A 78 20.28 -19.88 4.08
C THR A 78 20.96 -18.67 3.46
N VAL A 79 21.75 -18.89 2.42
CA VAL A 79 22.46 -17.86 1.67
C VAL A 79 22.12 -17.94 0.19
N GLN A 80 22.12 -16.79 -0.48
CA GLN A 80 21.82 -16.70 -1.92
C GLN A 80 22.84 -15.84 -2.63
N ASP A 81 23.28 -16.27 -3.81
CA ASP A 81 24.27 -15.62 -4.66
C ASP A 81 23.66 -14.50 -5.53
N LEU A 82 24.49 -13.52 -5.88
CA LEU A 82 24.20 -12.44 -6.83
C LEU A 82 23.98 -12.90 -8.27
N ALA A 83 24.59 -14.01 -8.66
CA ALA A 83 24.80 -14.28 -10.09
C ALA A 83 23.91 -15.38 -10.70
N LEU A 84 23.49 -16.41 -10.00
CA LEU A 84 23.14 -17.64 -10.72
C LEU A 84 22.01 -18.53 -10.18
N SER A 85 21.44 -18.33 -8.99
CA SER A 85 20.36 -19.22 -8.58
C SER A 85 19.21 -18.53 -7.88
N ASP A 86 18.00 -18.78 -8.40
CA ASP A 86 16.76 -18.39 -7.72
C ASP A 86 16.51 -19.20 -6.43
N TYR A 87 17.39 -20.12 -6.07
CA TYR A 87 17.25 -21.01 -4.92
C TYR A 87 18.25 -20.70 -3.83
N PRO A 88 17.79 -20.48 -2.58
CA PRO A 88 18.68 -20.29 -1.44
C PRO A 88 19.44 -21.59 -1.10
N VAL A 89 20.71 -21.47 -0.79
CA VAL A 89 21.57 -22.58 -0.37
C VAL A 89 21.54 -22.70 1.15
N PRO A 90 21.16 -23.84 1.72
CA PRO A 90 21.16 -24.02 3.17
C PRO A 90 22.60 -24.08 3.70
N VAL A 91 22.83 -23.43 4.83
CA VAL A 91 24.10 -23.50 5.55
C VAL A 91 24.06 -24.71 6.44
N SER A 92 24.80 -25.79 6.08
CA SER A 92 24.73 -27.10 6.70
C SER A 92 25.50 -27.22 8.04
N THR A 93 26.37 -26.26 8.39
CA THR A 93 27.32 -26.35 9.51
C THR A 93 27.20 -25.21 10.52
N HIS A 94 26.07 -24.50 10.58
CA HIS A 94 25.89 -23.45 11.57
C HIS A 94 25.40 -24.01 12.91
N GLN A 95 25.96 -23.49 14.00
CA GLN A 95 25.45 -23.72 15.36
C GLN A 95 25.19 -22.38 16.02
N TRP A 96 23.95 -22.17 16.44
CA TRP A 96 23.61 -21.02 17.25
C TRP A 96 24.14 -21.15 18.67
N ARG A 97 24.73 -20.07 19.19
CA ARG A 97 25.22 -19.99 20.58
C ARG A 97 24.64 -18.72 21.20
N ILE A 98 24.23 -18.80 22.48
CA ILE A 98 23.85 -17.62 23.26
C ILE A 98 25.13 -17.05 23.86
N LEU A 99 25.41 -15.77 23.55
CA LEU A 99 26.57 -15.05 24.10
C LEU A 99 26.21 -14.30 25.38
N GLU A 100 25.02 -13.74 25.42
CA GLU A 100 24.46 -13.01 26.56
C GLU A 100 23.02 -13.48 26.79
N PRO A 101 22.64 -13.82 28.03
CA PRO A 101 23.47 -13.98 29.23
C PRO A 101 24.35 -15.23 29.19
N ILE A 102 25.55 -15.14 29.76
CA ILE A 102 26.68 -16.10 29.60
C ILE A 102 26.41 -17.52 30.09
N ASN A 103 25.35 -17.81 30.84
CA ASN A 103 25.19 -19.06 31.59
C ASN A 103 24.06 -20.00 31.14
N HIS A 104 23.55 -19.86 29.92
CA HIS A 104 22.56 -20.82 29.43
C HIS A 104 23.22 -21.89 28.54
N ALA A 105 23.21 -23.14 29.02
CA ALA A 105 23.58 -24.30 28.21
C ALA A 105 22.63 -24.39 27.01
N THR A 106 23.16 -24.16 25.82
CA THR A 106 22.42 -24.20 24.56
C THR A 106 22.52 -25.61 23.98
N THR A 107 21.52 -26.44 24.25
CA THR A 107 21.36 -27.69 23.49
C THR A 107 20.37 -27.40 22.35
N PRO A 108 20.76 -27.70 21.10
CA PRO A 108 19.82 -27.71 19.99
C PRO A 108 18.64 -28.64 20.31
N ASP A 109 17.43 -28.18 20.08
CA ASP A 109 16.24 -28.99 20.26
C ASP A 109 15.60 -29.27 18.91
N LEU A 110 14.88 -30.37 18.78
CA LEU A 110 14.12 -30.72 17.59
C LEU A 110 12.66 -30.30 17.78
N PHE A 111 12.21 -29.37 16.99
CA PHE A 111 10.82 -28.97 16.98
C PHE A 111 10.25 -29.04 15.55
N GLU A 112 9.16 -29.77 15.36
CA GLU A 112 8.54 -29.99 14.05
C GLU A 112 9.54 -30.49 12.99
N SER A 113 10.45 -31.41 13.38
CA SER A 113 11.51 -31.95 12.53
C SER A 113 12.58 -30.93 12.08
N ARG A 114 12.67 -29.79 12.74
CA ARG A 114 13.70 -28.75 12.50
C ARG A 114 14.60 -28.63 13.71
N GLU A 115 15.91 -28.52 13.47
CA GLU A 115 16.86 -28.18 14.50
C GLU A 115 16.74 -26.68 14.84
N ILE A 116 16.55 -26.38 16.12
CA ILE A 116 16.30 -25.02 16.60
C ILE A 116 17.08 -24.74 17.88
N LEU A 117 17.47 -23.49 18.04
CA LEU A 117 17.89 -22.95 19.34
C LEU A 117 16.73 -22.25 19.99
N ARG A 118 16.22 -22.75 21.10
CA ARG A 118 15.25 -22.03 21.94
C ARG A 118 15.98 -20.98 22.75
N VAL A 119 15.55 -19.74 22.69
CA VAL A 119 16.21 -18.63 23.37
C VAL A 119 15.37 -18.19 24.56
N PRO A 120 15.74 -18.58 25.81
CA PRO A 120 15.09 -18.07 27.00
C PRO A 120 15.54 -16.65 27.29
N TYR A 121 14.65 -15.84 27.82
CA TYR A 121 14.93 -14.47 28.27
C TYR A 121 14.15 -14.13 29.53
N ASN A 122 14.71 -13.26 30.37
CA ASN A 122 14.05 -12.66 31.52
C ASN A 122 14.49 -11.20 31.65
N TRP A 123 13.56 -10.29 31.38
CA TRP A 123 13.82 -8.83 31.36
C TRP A 123 13.90 -8.20 32.75
N GLU A 124 13.74 -8.94 33.81
CA GLU A 124 14.06 -8.50 35.18
C GLU A 124 15.55 -8.67 35.50
N GLN A 125 16.20 -9.60 34.79
CA GLN A 125 17.60 -9.96 35.02
C GLN A 125 18.55 -9.41 33.95
N HIS A 126 18.05 -9.22 32.72
CA HIS A 126 18.86 -8.85 31.56
C HIS A 126 18.17 -7.80 30.71
N ASP A 127 18.94 -6.91 30.10
CA ASP A 127 18.43 -5.87 29.22
C ASP A 127 18.39 -6.31 27.75
N ARG A 128 19.24 -7.27 27.37
CA ARG A 128 19.34 -7.84 26.02
C ARG A 128 19.71 -9.31 26.07
N VAL A 129 19.38 -10.02 24.98
CA VAL A 129 19.86 -11.38 24.71
C VAL A 129 20.53 -11.38 23.36
N VAL A 130 21.76 -11.93 23.32
CA VAL A 130 22.54 -11.99 22.08
C VAL A 130 22.80 -13.45 21.73
N ALA A 131 22.41 -13.86 20.53
CA ALA A 131 22.70 -15.16 19.95
C ALA A 131 23.52 -14.98 18.68
N GLU A 132 24.45 -15.87 18.46
CA GLU A 132 25.39 -15.82 17.33
C GLU A 132 25.50 -17.18 16.65
N ALA A 133 25.56 -17.18 15.33
CA ALA A 133 25.94 -18.33 14.53
C ALA A 133 27.14 -17.98 13.65
N ARG A 134 28.22 -18.79 13.79
CA ARG A 134 29.42 -18.69 12.95
C ARG A 134 29.45 -19.86 11.96
N PHE A 135 29.68 -19.55 10.70
CA PHE A 135 29.76 -20.58 9.66
C PHE A 135 30.71 -20.14 8.53
N THR A 136 31.20 -21.12 7.79
CA THR A 136 31.90 -20.85 6.53
C THR A 136 30.89 -20.77 5.42
N SER A 137 30.84 -19.62 4.78
CA SER A 137 29.90 -19.39 3.69
C SER A 137 30.27 -20.20 2.45
N PRO A 138 29.31 -20.91 1.81
CA PRO A 138 29.55 -21.59 0.54
C PRO A 138 29.73 -20.60 -0.63
N ILE A 139 29.39 -19.33 -0.42
CA ILE A 139 29.47 -18.23 -1.37
C ILE A 139 30.42 -17.18 -0.79
N PRO A 140 31.38 -16.64 -1.57
CA PRO A 140 32.25 -15.57 -1.10
C PRO A 140 31.43 -14.38 -0.55
N PRO A 141 31.85 -13.73 0.55
CA PRO A 141 31.09 -12.63 1.15
C PRO A 141 30.79 -11.48 0.18
N GLU A 142 31.65 -11.23 -0.80
CA GLU A 142 31.52 -10.22 -1.86
C GLU A 142 30.42 -10.51 -2.88
N ASP A 143 30.11 -11.81 -3.07
CA ASP A 143 29.09 -12.29 -3.99
C ASP A 143 27.74 -12.55 -3.31
N LEU A 144 27.68 -12.39 -1.98
CA LEU A 144 26.47 -12.60 -1.21
C LEU A 144 25.43 -11.52 -1.53
N ARG A 145 24.29 -11.98 -2.00
CA ARG A 145 23.12 -11.12 -2.24
C ARG A 145 22.21 -11.05 -1.04
N ARG A 146 21.98 -12.20 -0.42
CA ARG A 146 20.94 -12.36 0.61
C ARG A 146 21.35 -13.41 1.64
N ILE A 147 21.08 -13.11 2.90
CA ILE A 147 21.11 -14.07 4.00
C ILE A 147 19.71 -14.13 4.60
N GLU A 148 19.21 -15.34 4.78
CA GLU A 148 17.90 -15.56 5.32
C GLU A 148 18.01 -16.30 6.65
N VAL A 149 17.41 -15.72 7.69
CA VAL A 149 17.36 -16.28 9.05
C VAL A 149 15.93 -16.74 9.30
N THR A 150 15.76 -18.04 9.53
CA THR A 150 14.48 -18.58 9.97
C THR A 150 14.37 -18.48 11.48
N TYR A 151 13.31 -17.88 11.99
CA TYR A 151 13.05 -17.78 13.42
C TYR A 151 11.58 -18.03 13.74
N LYS A 152 11.33 -18.53 14.95
CA LYS A 152 9.99 -18.68 15.52
C LYS A 152 9.75 -17.54 16.50
N SER A 153 8.66 -16.84 16.33
CA SER A 153 8.25 -15.73 17.18
C SER A 153 7.34 -16.20 18.31
N ASP A 154 7.32 -15.47 19.42
CA ASP A 154 6.60 -15.81 20.66
C ASP A 154 5.51 -14.77 21.06
N ARG A 155 5.13 -13.89 20.18
CA ARG A 155 4.17 -12.79 20.40
C ARG A 155 4.60 -11.73 21.42
N SER A 156 5.84 -11.69 21.78
CA SER A 156 6.31 -10.74 22.80
C SER A 156 6.38 -9.30 22.29
N PHE A 157 6.38 -9.09 20.98
CA PHE A 157 6.63 -7.80 20.32
C PHE A 157 7.99 -7.19 20.69
N HIS A 158 8.92 -8.03 21.20
CA HIS A 158 10.29 -7.62 21.42
C HIS A 158 11.01 -7.38 20.11
N ARG A 159 12.09 -6.60 20.16
CA ARG A 159 12.83 -6.20 18.96
C ARG A 159 13.95 -7.17 18.69
N LEU A 160 13.99 -7.63 17.44
CA LEU A 160 15.05 -8.47 16.92
C LEU A 160 15.89 -7.65 15.95
N THR A 161 17.13 -7.36 16.32
CA THR A 161 18.12 -6.69 15.47
C THR A 161 19.11 -7.75 14.98
N THR A 162 19.41 -7.75 13.70
CA THR A 162 20.36 -8.69 13.11
C THR A 162 21.59 -7.95 12.63
N HIS A 163 22.76 -8.48 12.98
CA HIS A 163 24.05 -8.06 12.47
C HIS A 163 24.65 -9.18 11.64
N ILE A 164 25.22 -8.83 10.50
CA ILE A 164 25.98 -9.75 9.66
C ILE A 164 27.39 -9.22 9.61
N VAL A 165 28.33 -10.06 10.06
CA VAL A 165 29.74 -9.70 10.22
C VAL A 165 30.57 -10.57 9.29
N SER A 166 31.26 -9.95 8.36
CA SER A 166 32.32 -10.56 7.56
C SER A 166 33.66 -9.92 7.95
N ARG A 167 34.75 -10.48 7.46
CA ARG A 167 36.10 -9.97 7.74
C ARG A 167 36.27 -8.50 7.40
N ASP A 168 35.64 -8.05 6.27
CA ASP A 168 35.85 -6.71 5.71
C ASP A 168 34.72 -5.74 6.06
N GLU A 169 33.52 -6.24 6.34
CA GLU A 169 32.32 -5.43 6.49
C GLU A 169 31.42 -5.91 7.62
N VAL A 170 30.75 -4.96 8.26
CA VAL A 170 29.69 -5.20 9.23
C VAL A 170 28.42 -4.55 8.75
N TRP A 171 27.36 -5.33 8.71
CA TRP A 171 26.02 -4.92 8.30
C TRP A 171 25.05 -5.08 9.46
N ARG A 172 24.14 -4.12 9.60
CA ARG A 172 23.07 -4.15 10.60
C ARG A 172 21.72 -4.03 9.92
N SER A 173 20.70 -4.68 10.46
CA SER A 173 19.33 -4.49 10.02
C SER A 173 18.91 -3.02 10.17
N LYS A 174 18.48 -2.38 9.09
CA LYS A 174 18.02 -0.99 9.07
C LYS A 174 16.78 -0.79 9.94
N GLN A 175 15.94 -1.82 10.00
CA GLN A 175 14.79 -1.88 10.90
C GLN A 175 14.86 -3.16 11.71
N ALA A 176 14.56 -3.07 13.01
CA ALA A 176 14.44 -4.24 13.86
C ALA A 176 13.14 -4.98 13.56
N SER A 177 13.22 -6.29 13.36
CA SER A 177 12.04 -7.14 13.26
C SER A 177 11.31 -7.23 14.60
N SER A 178 9.99 -7.38 14.58
CA SER A 178 9.17 -7.54 15.77
C SER A 178 8.76 -9.01 15.94
N LEU A 179 8.77 -9.51 17.17
CA LEU A 179 8.27 -10.85 17.48
C LEU A 179 6.74 -10.84 17.60
N SER A 180 6.03 -10.55 16.50
CA SER A 180 4.59 -10.28 16.48
C SER A 180 3.69 -11.49 16.28
N THR A 181 4.25 -12.63 15.82
CA THR A 181 3.49 -13.85 15.48
C THR A 181 3.89 -15.03 16.34
N GLU A 182 3.22 -16.18 16.21
CA GLU A 182 3.64 -17.46 16.80
C GLU A 182 4.18 -18.45 15.78
N THR A 183 4.21 -18.04 14.53
CA THR A 183 4.63 -18.88 13.41
C THR A 183 6.10 -18.70 13.09
N TRP A 184 6.63 -19.65 12.34
CA TRP A 184 7.93 -19.50 11.71
C TRP A 184 7.91 -18.34 10.73
N LYS A 185 8.86 -17.46 10.88
CA LYS A 185 9.14 -16.39 9.90
C LYS A 185 10.52 -16.60 9.32
N SER A 186 10.65 -16.23 8.07
CA SER A 186 11.94 -16.10 7.41
C SER A 186 12.24 -14.62 7.25
N ALA A 187 13.39 -14.19 7.75
CA ALA A 187 13.88 -12.83 7.60
C ALA A 187 14.95 -12.78 6.51
N PRO A 188 14.59 -12.39 5.29
CA PRO A 188 15.53 -12.26 4.18
C PRO A 188 16.27 -10.94 4.28
N TRP A 189 17.51 -10.96 4.72
CA TRP A 189 18.37 -9.77 4.79
C TRP A 189 19.13 -9.61 3.48
N GLN A 190 18.88 -8.49 2.80
CA GLN A 190 19.48 -8.19 1.51
C GLN A 190 20.52 -7.08 1.65
N PHE A 191 21.70 -7.31 1.09
CA PHE A 191 22.74 -6.29 0.98
C PHE A 191 22.31 -5.25 -0.05
N THR A 192 22.36 -3.97 0.31
CA THR A 192 21.97 -2.89 -0.60
C THR A 192 23.04 -2.68 -1.66
N THR A 193 22.75 -3.07 -2.89
CA THR A 193 23.50 -2.60 -4.06
C THR A 193 22.77 -1.41 -4.70
N PRO A 194 23.47 -0.45 -5.32
CA PRO A 194 22.86 0.74 -5.93
C PRO A 194 21.77 0.47 -6.97
N ARG A 195 21.73 -0.72 -7.57
CA ARG A 195 20.71 -1.16 -8.55
C ARG A 195 19.53 -1.90 -7.93
N GLU A 196 19.60 -2.30 -6.66
CA GLU A 196 18.62 -3.13 -5.97
C GLU A 196 17.81 -2.39 -4.90
N GLU A 197 17.96 -1.08 -4.76
CA GLU A 197 17.13 -0.25 -3.87
C GLU A 197 15.62 -0.33 -4.16
N GLU A 198 15.27 -0.97 -5.26
CA GLU A 198 13.89 -1.04 -5.77
C GLU A 198 13.09 -2.24 -5.24
N ARG A 199 13.71 -3.25 -4.63
CA ARG A 199 12.98 -4.43 -4.13
C ARG A 199 12.82 -4.37 -2.61
N ALA A 200 11.60 -4.60 -2.17
CA ALA A 200 11.21 -4.62 -0.78
C ALA A 200 11.74 -5.88 -0.08
N ALA A 201 13.00 -5.87 0.30
CA ALA A 201 13.56 -6.83 1.22
C ALA A 201 13.91 -6.12 2.53
N LEU A 202 14.05 -6.89 3.60
CA LEU A 202 14.57 -6.38 4.86
C LEU A 202 15.98 -5.84 4.58
N ARG A 203 16.15 -4.52 4.69
CA ARG A 203 17.37 -3.84 4.27
C ARG A 203 18.42 -3.88 5.37
N LEU A 204 19.65 -4.16 4.96
CA LEU A 204 20.83 -3.97 5.79
C LEU A 204 21.42 -2.58 5.54
N GLU A 205 21.99 -1.99 6.56
CA GLU A 205 22.84 -0.81 6.45
C GLU A 205 24.28 -1.19 6.83
N ARG A 206 25.24 -0.66 6.08
CA ARG A 206 26.66 -0.83 6.40
C ARG A 206 26.99 0.01 7.62
N VAL A 207 27.59 -0.62 8.63
CA VAL A 207 27.98 0.05 9.88
C VAL A 207 29.38 0.62 9.73
N THR A 208 29.58 1.90 10.04
CA THR A 208 30.90 2.50 10.03
C THR A 208 31.73 2.02 11.22
N VAL A 209 33.05 1.96 11.07
CA VAL A 209 34.01 1.47 12.08
C VAL A 209 33.82 2.15 13.44
N ALA A 210 33.43 3.42 13.48
CA ALA A 210 33.15 4.17 14.70
C ALA A 210 31.87 3.73 15.45
N GLN A 211 30.96 3.05 14.76
CA GLN A 211 29.67 2.59 15.29
C GLN A 211 29.66 1.10 15.67
N ILE A 212 30.75 0.39 15.41
CA ILE A 212 30.89 -1.04 15.71
C ILE A 212 31.20 -1.20 17.20
N GLU A 213 30.34 -1.95 17.91
CA GLU A 213 30.59 -2.34 19.30
C GLU A 213 31.91 -3.15 19.43
N GLN A 214 32.60 -2.99 20.54
CA GLN A 214 33.94 -3.64 20.73
C GLN A 214 33.90 -5.16 20.59
N ASP A 215 32.83 -5.78 21.07
CA ASP A 215 32.67 -7.25 20.98
C ASP A 215 32.48 -7.74 19.55
N ILE A 216 31.73 -6.97 18.71
CA ILE A 216 31.58 -7.24 17.27
C ILE A 216 32.91 -7.06 16.55
N ARG A 217 33.71 -6.06 16.94
CA ARG A 217 35.02 -5.79 16.34
C ARG A 217 36.00 -6.96 16.65
N HIS A 218 36.06 -7.44 17.90
CA HIS A 218 36.88 -8.60 18.23
C HIS A 218 36.43 -9.87 17.47
N ALA A 219 35.11 -10.05 17.33
CA ALA A 219 34.59 -11.16 16.55
C ALA A 219 35.00 -11.03 15.06
N GLN A 220 34.94 -9.84 14.49
CA GLN A 220 35.35 -9.56 13.12
C GLN A 220 36.83 -9.86 12.85
N GLU A 221 37.71 -9.44 13.76
CA GLU A 221 39.16 -9.68 13.65
C GLU A 221 39.53 -11.18 13.71
N SER A 222 38.65 -12.00 14.27
CA SER A 222 38.87 -13.46 14.37
C SER A 222 38.39 -14.24 13.14
N LEU A 223 37.78 -13.60 12.13
CA LEU A 223 37.18 -14.27 10.98
C LEU A 223 38.21 -14.60 9.88
N GLY A 224 38.07 -15.80 9.33
CA GLY A 224 38.69 -16.19 8.06
C GLY A 224 38.07 -15.52 6.86
N ALA A 225 38.66 -15.65 5.66
CA ALA A 225 38.24 -14.98 4.43
C ALA A 225 36.76 -15.28 4.04
N ASN A 226 36.33 -16.53 4.26
CA ASN A 226 34.96 -16.96 3.89
C ASN A 226 34.06 -17.23 5.11
N GLU A 227 34.47 -16.79 6.30
CA GLU A 227 33.67 -16.95 7.49
C GLU A 227 32.75 -15.79 7.70
N ILE A 228 31.53 -16.08 8.07
CA ILE A 228 30.47 -15.10 8.37
C ILE A 228 29.89 -15.40 9.74
N ILE A 229 29.66 -14.34 10.48
CA ILE A 229 28.88 -14.36 11.71
C ILE A 229 27.54 -13.71 11.46
N VAL A 230 26.47 -14.41 11.81
CA VAL A 230 25.13 -13.84 11.95
C VAL A 230 24.84 -13.71 13.43
N ARG A 231 24.74 -12.48 13.90
CA ARG A 231 24.41 -12.15 15.28
C ARG A 231 23.00 -11.57 15.34
N VAL A 232 22.22 -12.11 16.26
CA VAL A 232 20.85 -11.70 16.50
C VAL A 232 20.75 -11.18 17.91
N GLU A 233 20.30 -9.94 18.05
CA GLU A 233 20.12 -9.27 19.33
C GLU A 233 18.63 -9.09 19.59
N LEU A 234 18.14 -9.65 20.69
CA LEU A 234 16.79 -9.47 21.20
C LEU A 234 16.82 -8.43 22.31
N THR A 235 16.02 -7.38 22.18
CA THR A 235 15.89 -6.31 23.15
C THR A 235 14.45 -6.15 23.62
N ARG A 236 14.31 -5.79 24.92
CA ARG A 236 12.99 -5.58 25.53
C ARG A 236 12.24 -4.44 24.84
N THR A 237 10.96 -4.67 24.56
CA THR A 237 10.02 -3.60 24.21
C THR A 237 9.10 -3.33 25.39
N VAL A 238 9.02 -2.07 25.85
CA VAL A 238 8.06 -1.69 26.90
C VAL A 238 6.63 -1.76 26.38
N TRP A 239 5.70 -2.20 27.22
CA TRP A 239 4.33 -2.52 26.84
C TRP A 239 3.58 -1.45 26.02
N PRO A 240 3.60 -0.14 26.36
CA PRO A 240 2.96 0.88 25.54
C PRO A 240 3.52 0.95 24.11
N VAL A 241 4.84 0.73 23.97
CA VAL A 241 5.52 0.72 22.67
C VAL A 241 5.15 -0.56 21.90
N ALA A 242 4.98 -1.70 22.58
CA ALA A 242 4.51 -2.93 21.96
C ALA A 242 3.09 -2.76 21.39
N ILE A 243 2.19 -2.11 22.13
CA ILE A 243 0.84 -1.77 21.65
C ILE A 243 0.93 -0.86 20.41
N ALA A 244 1.63 0.27 20.52
CA ALA A 244 1.77 1.21 19.42
C ALA A 244 2.37 0.54 18.18
N ARG A 245 3.39 -0.31 18.38
CA ARG A 245 4.03 -1.05 17.30
C ARG A 245 3.06 -2.03 16.64
N LYS A 246 2.34 -2.84 17.41
CA LYS A 246 1.36 -3.78 16.86
C LYS A 246 0.36 -3.08 15.94
N TYR A 247 -0.22 -1.97 16.42
CA TYR A 247 -1.25 -1.25 15.65
C TYR A 247 -0.68 -0.47 14.46
N LEU A 248 0.60 -0.11 14.48
CA LEU A 248 1.22 0.66 13.41
C LEU A 248 2.16 -0.18 12.53
N GLU A 249 2.45 -1.43 12.88
CA GLU A 249 3.40 -2.30 12.15
C GLU A 249 2.99 -2.44 10.68
N ASN A 250 1.74 -2.82 10.40
CA ASN A 250 1.24 -2.98 9.04
C ASN A 250 1.35 -1.69 8.22
N TYR A 251 1.15 -0.53 8.85
CA TYR A 251 1.31 0.77 8.18
C TYR A 251 2.77 1.11 7.92
N ALA A 252 3.63 0.92 8.92
CA ALA A 252 5.06 1.19 8.79
C ALA A 252 5.69 0.29 7.73
N GLU A 253 5.35 -0.98 7.72
CA GLU A 253 5.80 -1.95 6.73
C GLU A 253 5.24 -1.63 5.34
N ALA A 254 3.93 -1.39 5.20
CA ALA A 254 3.31 -1.04 3.93
C ALA A 254 3.92 0.23 3.30
N LEU A 255 4.15 1.26 4.12
CA LEU A 255 4.74 2.52 3.64
C LEU A 255 6.23 2.39 3.27
N SER A 256 6.95 1.41 3.84
CA SER A 256 8.35 1.12 3.53
C SER A 256 8.52 0.10 2.41
N TYR A 257 7.55 -0.79 2.22
CA TYR A 257 7.59 -1.88 1.23
C TYR A 257 7.60 -1.36 -0.21
N ILE A 258 6.79 -0.34 -0.47
CA ILE A 258 6.76 0.35 -1.77
C ILE A 258 7.10 1.84 -1.56
N PRO A 259 7.56 2.57 -2.59
CA PRO A 259 7.74 4.01 -2.52
C PRO A 259 6.37 4.73 -2.49
N PHE A 260 5.61 4.48 -1.41
CA PHE A 260 4.21 4.86 -1.25
C PHE A 260 3.96 6.34 -1.51
N GLY A 261 4.81 7.21 -0.95
CA GLY A 261 4.69 8.66 -1.13
C GLY A 261 4.79 9.08 -2.60
N ARG A 262 5.69 8.44 -3.37
CA ARG A 262 5.84 8.70 -4.80
C ARG A 262 4.64 8.23 -5.60
N PHE A 263 4.15 7.01 -5.33
CA PHE A 263 2.97 6.46 -6.00
C PHE A 263 1.72 7.28 -5.70
N MET A 264 1.57 7.74 -4.47
CA MET A 264 0.50 8.65 -4.07
C MET A 264 0.59 9.98 -4.82
N LEU A 265 1.78 10.58 -4.89
CA LEU A 265 2.01 11.82 -5.65
C LEU A 265 1.68 11.64 -7.14
N ASN A 266 2.14 10.55 -7.75
CA ASN A 266 1.82 10.21 -9.14
C ASN A 266 0.31 10.15 -9.36
N THR A 267 -0.41 9.46 -8.47
CA THR A 267 -1.87 9.35 -8.54
C THR A 267 -2.54 10.71 -8.44
N VAL A 268 -2.11 11.55 -7.51
CA VAL A 268 -2.65 12.91 -7.34
C VAL A 268 -2.41 13.74 -8.60
N VAL A 269 -1.18 13.73 -9.13
CA VAL A 269 -0.84 14.50 -10.34
C VAL A 269 -1.65 14.03 -11.54
N ILE A 270 -1.71 12.71 -11.80
CA ILE A 270 -2.49 12.15 -12.90
C ILE A 270 -3.98 12.52 -12.74
N THR A 271 -4.52 12.40 -11.53
CA THR A 271 -5.93 12.72 -11.24
C THR A 271 -6.24 14.20 -11.46
N VAL A 272 -5.39 15.10 -10.95
CA VAL A 272 -5.59 16.55 -11.13
C VAL A 272 -5.49 16.95 -12.60
N LEU A 273 -4.52 16.41 -13.33
CA LEU A 273 -4.39 16.66 -14.77
C LEU A 273 -5.62 16.16 -15.54
N ASN A 274 -6.07 14.95 -15.26
CA ASN A 274 -7.27 14.39 -15.89
C ASN A 274 -8.52 15.23 -15.62
N ILE A 275 -8.75 15.64 -14.37
CA ILE A 275 -9.89 16.50 -14.02
C ILE A 275 -9.80 17.83 -14.76
N ALA A 276 -8.65 18.50 -14.71
CA ALA A 276 -8.49 19.81 -15.34
C ALA A 276 -8.73 19.77 -16.86
N LEU A 277 -8.09 18.80 -17.53
CA LEU A 277 -8.22 18.61 -18.97
C LEU A 277 -9.64 18.20 -19.37
N GLN A 278 -10.26 17.30 -18.62
CA GLN A 278 -11.60 16.80 -18.86
C GLN A 278 -12.66 17.91 -18.71
N LEU A 279 -12.56 18.72 -17.66
CA LEU A 279 -13.48 19.85 -17.45
C LEU A 279 -13.33 20.90 -18.53
N LEU A 280 -12.10 21.23 -18.90
CA LEU A 280 -11.81 22.20 -19.95
C LEU A 280 -12.36 21.72 -21.29
N SER A 281 -11.97 20.54 -21.73
CA SER A 281 -12.35 19.99 -23.03
C SER A 281 -13.86 19.77 -23.15
N CYS A 282 -14.46 19.08 -22.15
CA CYS A 282 -15.89 18.80 -22.19
C CYS A 282 -16.76 20.07 -22.14
N SER A 283 -16.36 21.09 -21.34
CA SER A 283 -17.13 22.33 -21.26
C SER A 283 -17.06 23.14 -22.55
N LEU A 284 -15.89 23.19 -23.21
CA LEU A 284 -15.73 23.84 -24.50
C LEU A 284 -16.52 23.12 -25.62
N ILE A 285 -16.40 21.80 -25.69
CA ILE A 285 -17.10 20.98 -26.68
C ILE A 285 -18.61 21.08 -26.47
N ALA A 286 -19.09 20.97 -25.22
CA ALA A 286 -20.51 21.10 -24.90
C ALA A 286 -21.05 22.49 -25.22
N TYR A 287 -20.25 23.55 -25.01
CA TYR A 287 -20.60 24.90 -25.39
C TYR A 287 -20.79 25.01 -26.90
N GLY A 288 -19.86 24.44 -27.71
CA GLY A 288 -20.00 24.36 -29.17
C GLY A 288 -21.27 23.66 -29.62
N PHE A 289 -21.63 22.54 -29.00
CA PHE A 289 -22.84 21.79 -29.33
C PHE A 289 -24.14 22.41 -28.79
N SER A 290 -24.11 23.21 -27.75
CA SER A 290 -25.30 23.79 -27.14
C SER A 290 -25.64 25.18 -27.71
N ARG A 291 -24.62 26.02 -27.92
CA ARG A 291 -24.80 27.47 -28.15
C ARG A 291 -24.44 27.92 -29.56
N ILE A 292 -23.41 27.32 -30.16
CA ILE A 292 -22.97 27.71 -31.49
C ILE A 292 -23.76 26.96 -32.54
N ARG A 293 -24.26 27.71 -33.55
CA ARG A 293 -24.96 27.15 -34.71
C ARG A 293 -23.95 26.90 -35.82
N TRP A 294 -23.81 25.66 -36.27
CA TRP A 294 -22.98 25.30 -37.40
C TRP A 294 -23.61 24.11 -38.15
N PRO A 295 -23.35 23.98 -39.47
CA PRO A 295 -23.92 22.91 -40.29
C PRO A 295 -23.41 21.55 -39.81
N GLY A 296 -24.28 20.52 -39.75
CA GLY A 296 -23.92 19.17 -39.32
C GLY A 296 -23.85 18.94 -37.80
N ARG A 297 -24.04 19.97 -36.95
CA ARG A 297 -23.98 19.89 -35.49
C ARG A 297 -24.70 18.68 -34.88
N ASN A 298 -25.93 18.45 -35.32
CA ASN A 298 -26.77 17.39 -34.76
C ASN A 298 -26.28 16.01 -35.20
N VAL A 299 -25.74 15.86 -36.42
CA VAL A 299 -25.15 14.61 -36.91
C VAL A 299 -23.91 14.29 -36.16
N VAL A 300 -22.98 15.23 -35.98
CA VAL A 300 -21.75 15.02 -35.22
C VAL A 300 -22.05 14.74 -33.75
N PHE A 301 -23.07 15.39 -33.18
CA PHE A 301 -23.51 15.08 -31.81
C PHE A 301 -24.13 13.68 -31.71
N ALA A 302 -24.89 13.21 -32.66
CA ALA A 302 -25.41 11.86 -32.70
C ALA A 302 -24.27 10.83 -32.84
N LEU A 303 -23.24 11.08 -33.66
CA LEU A 303 -22.05 10.26 -33.75
C LEU A 303 -21.27 10.20 -32.40
N LEU A 304 -21.15 11.35 -31.74
CA LEU A 304 -20.56 11.41 -30.40
C LEU A 304 -21.30 10.47 -29.43
N LEU A 305 -22.62 10.51 -29.42
CA LEU A 305 -23.43 9.63 -28.58
C LEU A 305 -23.27 8.15 -29.00
N ALA A 306 -23.19 7.87 -30.29
CA ALA A 306 -22.98 6.50 -30.80
C ALA A 306 -21.64 5.91 -30.33
N THR A 307 -20.58 6.72 -30.15
CA THR A 307 -19.29 6.24 -29.61
C THR A 307 -19.43 5.69 -28.19
N MET A 308 -20.40 6.15 -27.40
CA MET A 308 -20.64 5.65 -26.04
C MET A 308 -21.19 4.21 -26.01
N MET A 309 -21.75 3.72 -27.14
CA MET A 309 -22.24 2.35 -27.24
C MET A 309 -21.11 1.33 -27.48
N ILE A 310 -19.92 1.79 -27.85
CA ILE A 310 -18.77 0.92 -28.09
C ILE A 310 -18.18 0.50 -26.73
N PRO A 311 -18.17 -0.81 -26.41
CA PRO A 311 -17.54 -1.27 -25.17
C PRO A 311 -16.04 -0.91 -25.15
N GLY A 312 -15.58 -0.33 -24.04
CA GLY A 312 -14.19 0.10 -23.87
C GLY A 312 -13.18 -1.04 -24.13
N GLN A 313 -13.56 -2.28 -23.78
CA GLN A 313 -12.71 -3.47 -23.96
C GLN A 313 -12.35 -3.74 -25.43
N VAL A 314 -13.23 -3.38 -26.38
CA VAL A 314 -12.99 -3.61 -27.83
C VAL A 314 -11.88 -2.70 -28.36
N VAL A 315 -11.75 -1.50 -27.79
CA VAL A 315 -10.77 -0.50 -28.24
C VAL A 315 -9.41 -0.59 -27.58
N ILE A 316 -9.23 -1.47 -26.57
CA ILE A 316 -7.99 -1.57 -25.79
C ILE A 316 -6.79 -1.86 -26.67
N ILE A 317 -6.87 -2.92 -27.53
CA ILE A 317 -5.75 -3.33 -28.39
C ILE A 317 -5.39 -2.25 -29.41
N PRO A 318 -6.35 -1.72 -30.20
CA PRO A 318 -6.07 -0.62 -31.13
C PRO A 318 -5.45 0.60 -30.42
N GLN A 319 -5.98 0.96 -29.27
CA GLN A 319 -5.50 2.10 -28.48
C GLN A 319 -4.08 1.88 -27.98
N PHE A 320 -3.76 0.66 -27.49
CA PHE A 320 -2.40 0.29 -27.08
C PHE A 320 -1.40 0.43 -28.24
N LEU A 321 -1.77 -0.06 -29.43
CA LEU A 321 -0.90 0.03 -30.60
C LEU A 321 -0.65 1.49 -31.03
N ILE A 322 -1.68 2.34 -30.95
CA ILE A 322 -1.53 3.78 -31.24
C ILE A 322 -0.53 4.43 -30.29
N TRP A 323 -0.71 4.25 -28.97
CA TRP A 323 0.18 4.85 -27.98
C TRP A 323 1.62 4.33 -28.09
N ARG A 324 1.78 3.04 -28.36
CA ARG A 324 3.09 2.42 -28.60
C ARG A 324 3.77 3.00 -29.83
N ASN A 325 3.06 3.13 -30.94
CA ASN A 325 3.61 3.68 -32.18
C ASN A 325 3.96 5.20 -32.07
N LEU A 326 3.24 5.91 -31.24
CA LEU A 326 3.52 7.32 -30.90
C LEU A 326 4.70 7.48 -29.91
N GLY A 327 5.29 6.38 -29.42
CA GLY A 327 6.39 6.41 -28.46
C GLY A 327 5.96 6.82 -27.05
N LEU A 328 4.66 6.76 -26.74
CA LEU A 328 4.10 7.17 -25.45
C LEU A 328 3.92 6.00 -24.48
N TYR A 329 4.27 4.77 -24.88
CA TYR A 329 4.32 3.62 -23.98
C TYR A 329 5.31 3.88 -22.84
N ASN A 330 4.98 3.43 -21.65
CA ASN A 330 5.75 3.66 -20.42
C ASN A 330 5.89 5.15 -20.04
N THR A 331 4.85 5.94 -20.31
CA THR A 331 4.70 7.34 -19.88
C THR A 331 3.28 7.57 -19.36
N TRP A 332 3.04 8.71 -18.73
CA TRP A 332 1.66 9.11 -18.34
C TRP A 332 0.80 9.58 -19.53
N GLY A 333 1.39 9.66 -20.74
CA GLY A 333 0.67 10.09 -21.95
C GLY A 333 -0.65 9.36 -22.15
N PRO A 334 -0.66 8.02 -22.24
CA PRO A 334 -1.89 7.23 -22.43
C PRO A 334 -2.93 7.41 -21.32
N LEU A 335 -2.51 7.77 -20.10
CA LEU A 335 -3.39 7.97 -18.95
C LEU A 335 -4.01 9.36 -18.90
N VAL A 336 -3.38 10.37 -19.53
CA VAL A 336 -3.76 11.78 -19.39
C VAL A 336 -4.30 12.38 -20.71
N ILE A 337 -3.66 12.09 -21.84
CA ILE A 337 -4.00 12.67 -23.14
C ILE A 337 -5.45 12.41 -23.57
N PRO A 338 -6.05 11.23 -23.32
CA PRO A 338 -7.47 10.99 -23.67
C PRO A 338 -8.43 12.02 -23.07
N SER A 339 -8.12 12.58 -21.89
CA SER A 339 -8.95 13.61 -21.24
C SER A 339 -9.02 14.94 -22.00
N LEU A 340 -8.05 15.20 -22.91
CA LEU A 340 -8.08 16.37 -23.81
C LEU A 340 -9.17 16.29 -24.89
N PHE A 341 -9.59 15.10 -25.25
CA PHE A 341 -10.60 14.90 -26.30
C PHE A 341 -12.02 14.89 -25.73
N GLY A 342 -12.16 14.88 -24.41
CA GLY A 342 -13.43 14.85 -23.71
C GLY A 342 -14.12 13.47 -23.77
N ALA A 343 -15.01 13.23 -22.83
CA ALA A 343 -15.83 12.01 -22.78
C ALA A 343 -17.27 12.31 -23.24
N GLY A 344 -17.82 11.48 -24.12
CA GLY A 344 -19.17 11.67 -24.67
C GLY A 344 -20.25 11.88 -23.61
N PHE A 345 -20.21 11.11 -22.52
CA PHE A 345 -21.15 11.25 -21.41
C PHE A 345 -21.08 12.63 -20.73
N TYR A 346 -19.89 13.13 -20.45
CA TYR A 346 -19.72 14.44 -19.81
C TYR A 346 -20.10 15.59 -20.74
N ILE A 347 -19.77 15.46 -22.02
CA ILE A 347 -20.18 16.43 -23.04
C ILE A 347 -21.72 16.49 -23.15
N PHE A 348 -22.38 15.32 -23.20
CA PHE A 348 -23.82 15.22 -23.18
C PHE A 348 -24.41 15.89 -21.94
N LEU A 349 -23.92 15.54 -20.76
CA LEU A 349 -24.40 16.09 -19.48
C LEU A 349 -24.29 17.61 -19.45
N LEU A 350 -23.12 18.16 -19.77
CA LEU A 350 -22.90 19.60 -19.78
C LEU A 350 -23.77 20.33 -20.84
N ARG A 351 -23.95 19.70 -22.02
CA ARG A 351 -24.85 20.25 -23.04
C ARG A 351 -26.28 20.38 -22.52
N GLN A 352 -26.80 19.39 -21.79
CA GLN A 352 -28.14 19.46 -21.21
C GLN A 352 -28.26 20.61 -20.18
N PHE A 353 -27.27 20.75 -19.30
CA PHE A 353 -27.22 21.85 -18.36
C PHE A 353 -27.15 23.22 -19.06
N MET A 354 -26.31 23.36 -20.09
CA MET A 354 -26.16 24.59 -20.82
C MET A 354 -27.46 24.96 -21.58
N LEU A 355 -28.19 23.98 -22.14
CA LEU A 355 -29.45 24.23 -22.83
C LEU A 355 -30.54 24.82 -21.91
N ALA A 356 -30.49 24.54 -20.60
CA ALA A 356 -31.40 25.06 -19.60
C ALA A 356 -31.14 26.54 -19.23
N ILE A 357 -29.98 27.11 -19.59
CA ILE A 357 -29.63 28.52 -19.31
C ILE A 357 -30.36 29.41 -20.30
N PRO A 358 -31.06 30.49 -19.86
CA PRO A 358 -31.68 31.48 -20.75
C PRO A 358 -30.65 32.11 -21.70
N ARG A 359 -31.04 32.29 -22.98
CA ARG A 359 -30.16 32.89 -24.01
C ARG A 359 -29.93 34.38 -23.80
N ASP A 360 -30.87 35.07 -23.16
CA ASP A 360 -30.82 36.50 -22.89
C ASP A 360 -29.53 36.93 -22.20
N LEU A 361 -28.97 36.07 -21.32
CA LEU A 361 -27.70 36.33 -20.64
C LEU A 361 -26.51 36.37 -21.61
N GLU A 362 -26.53 35.54 -22.64
CA GLU A 362 -25.49 35.53 -23.66
C GLU A 362 -25.67 36.66 -24.67
N ASP A 363 -26.93 37.01 -24.99
CA ASP A 363 -27.22 38.09 -25.89
C ASP A 363 -26.89 39.45 -25.25
N ALA A 364 -27.10 39.63 -23.94
CA ALA A 364 -26.60 40.78 -23.20
C ALA A 364 -25.07 40.87 -23.28
N ALA A 365 -24.36 39.76 -23.04
CA ALA A 365 -22.89 39.72 -23.12
C ALA A 365 -22.37 40.07 -24.54
N LYS A 366 -23.11 39.69 -25.60
CA LYS A 366 -22.75 40.05 -26.99
C LYS A 366 -22.97 41.55 -27.24
N ILE A 367 -24.02 42.14 -26.70
CA ILE A 367 -24.26 43.59 -26.78
C ILE A 367 -23.10 44.35 -26.12
N ASP A 368 -22.57 43.81 -25.02
CA ASP A 368 -21.40 44.34 -24.33
C ASP A 368 -20.06 44.02 -25.08
N GLY A 369 -20.12 43.44 -26.28
CA GLY A 369 -18.96 43.16 -27.13
C GLY A 369 -18.21 41.87 -26.78
N ALA A 370 -18.77 40.97 -25.95
CA ALA A 370 -18.11 39.71 -25.59
C ALA A 370 -18.13 38.71 -26.76
N GLY A 371 -16.97 38.21 -27.14
CA GLY A 371 -16.83 37.09 -28.09
C GLY A 371 -17.17 35.72 -27.42
N TYR A 372 -17.30 34.69 -28.23
CA TYR A 372 -17.73 33.34 -27.79
C TYR A 372 -16.91 32.79 -26.59
N LEU A 373 -15.59 32.90 -26.59
CA LEU A 373 -14.74 32.42 -25.55
C LEU A 373 -14.93 33.23 -24.24
N SER A 374 -15.12 34.54 -24.35
CA SER A 374 -15.40 35.43 -23.22
C SER A 374 -16.77 35.08 -22.59
N THR A 375 -17.80 34.88 -23.41
CA THR A 375 -19.12 34.46 -22.98
C THR A 375 -19.09 33.09 -22.31
N TRP A 376 -18.38 32.12 -22.90
CA TRP A 376 -18.18 30.80 -22.27
C TRP A 376 -17.55 30.93 -20.88
N ARG A 377 -16.44 31.67 -20.77
CA ARG A 377 -15.67 31.76 -19.51
C ARG A 377 -16.40 32.57 -18.43
N ARG A 378 -17.00 33.73 -18.81
CA ARG A 378 -17.53 34.70 -17.84
C ARG A 378 -19.01 34.52 -17.54
N VAL A 379 -19.79 33.94 -18.45
CA VAL A 379 -21.24 33.76 -18.30
C VAL A 379 -21.58 32.28 -18.08
N VAL A 380 -21.19 31.40 -19.02
CA VAL A 380 -21.65 30.00 -19.01
C VAL A 380 -20.97 29.18 -17.94
N VAL A 381 -19.62 29.19 -17.84
CA VAL A 381 -18.89 28.40 -16.86
C VAL A 381 -19.31 28.67 -15.41
N PRO A 382 -19.53 29.93 -14.98
CA PRO A 382 -20.03 30.19 -13.63
C PRO A 382 -21.41 29.59 -13.34
N LEU A 383 -22.28 29.55 -14.33
CA LEU A 383 -23.65 29.03 -14.21
C LEU A 383 -23.70 27.48 -14.17
N ILE A 384 -22.75 26.81 -14.79
CA ILE A 384 -22.69 25.35 -14.82
C ILE A 384 -21.73 24.77 -13.76
N LYS A 385 -21.24 25.57 -12.82
CA LYS A 385 -20.36 25.10 -11.74
C LYS A 385 -20.84 23.82 -11.03
N PRO A 386 -22.14 23.65 -10.70
CA PRO A 386 -22.62 22.42 -10.08
C PRO A 386 -22.41 21.19 -10.96
N ALA A 387 -22.65 21.31 -12.28
CA ALA A 387 -22.44 20.23 -13.23
C ALA A 387 -20.95 19.92 -13.41
N LEU A 388 -20.09 20.95 -13.47
CA LEU A 388 -18.64 20.76 -13.50
C LEU A 388 -18.12 20.07 -12.24
N ALA A 389 -18.65 20.43 -11.07
CA ALA A 389 -18.29 19.76 -9.81
C ALA A 389 -18.68 18.27 -9.83
N ALA A 390 -19.86 17.93 -10.33
CA ALA A 390 -20.29 16.55 -10.48
C ALA A 390 -19.34 15.76 -11.41
N ILE A 391 -18.97 16.33 -12.56
CA ILE A 391 -18.01 15.69 -13.48
C ILE A 391 -16.63 15.57 -12.86
N ALA A 392 -16.16 16.57 -12.10
CA ALA A 392 -14.89 16.49 -11.39
C ALA A 392 -14.85 15.31 -10.41
N ILE A 393 -15.96 15.06 -9.70
CA ILE A 393 -16.09 13.94 -8.77
C ILE A 393 -16.08 12.61 -9.54
N PHE A 394 -16.85 12.47 -10.62
CA PHE A 394 -16.85 11.26 -11.44
C PHE A 394 -15.46 10.98 -12.03
N GLN A 395 -14.79 12.01 -12.55
CA GLN A 395 -13.45 11.89 -13.10
C GLN A 395 -12.43 11.53 -12.01
N PHE A 396 -12.53 12.13 -10.82
CA PHE A 396 -11.71 11.74 -9.68
C PHE A 396 -11.87 10.25 -9.37
N MET A 397 -13.13 9.79 -9.19
CA MET A 397 -13.39 8.38 -8.85
C MET A 397 -12.88 7.43 -9.94
N GLY A 398 -13.06 7.78 -11.20
CA GLY A 398 -12.60 6.98 -12.33
C GLY A 398 -11.07 6.89 -12.38
N THR A 399 -10.35 8.00 -12.24
CA THR A 399 -8.88 8.03 -12.34
C THR A 399 -8.22 7.48 -11.06
N TRP A 400 -8.77 7.81 -9.88
CA TRP A 400 -8.20 7.37 -8.60
C TRP A 400 -8.21 5.85 -8.44
N ASN A 401 -9.27 5.20 -8.91
CA ASN A 401 -9.43 3.75 -8.81
C ASN A 401 -8.95 3.00 -10.06
N ASP A 402 -8.41 3.71 -11.07
CA ASP A 402 -7.95 3.07 -12.30
C ASP A 402 -6.70 2.23 -12.04
N PHE A 403 -6.88 0.93 -12.11
CA PHE A 403 -5.82 -0.06 -12.02
C PHE A 403 -5.39 -0.57 -13.38
N PHE A 404 -6.38 -0.77 -14.27
CA PHE A 404 -6.17 -1.50 -15.51
C PHE A 404 -5.32 -0.71 -16.53
N ASN A 405 -5.62 0.57 -16.74
CA ASN A 405 -4.84 1.37 -17.68
C ASN A 405 -3.38 1.55 -17.23
N PRO A 406 -3.07 1.91 -15.96
CA PRO A 406 -1.70 1.88 -15.47
C PRO A 406 -0.99 0.55 -15.65
N LEU A 407 -1.67 -0.58 -15.38
CA LEU A 407 -1.10 -1.92 -15.58
C LEU A 407 -0.72 -2.17 -17.04
N LEU A 408 -1.52 -1.67 -17.98
CA LEU A 408 -1.29 -1.85 -19.42
C LEU A 408 -0.16 -0.96 -19.95
N TYR A 409 -0.08 0.29 -19.47
CA TYR A 409 0.79 1.30 -20.09
C TYR A 409 2.05 1.61 -19.30
N ILE A 410 2.13 1.35 -18.00
CA ILE A 410 3.27 1.72 -17.14
C ILE A 410 4.06 0.48 -16.75
N ASN A 411 5.36 0.48 -17.08
CA ASN A 411 6.29 -0.59 -16.71
C ASN A 411 7.34 -0.09 -15.69
N THR A 412 7.71 1.18 -15.76
CA THR A 412 8.72 1.78 -14.87
C THR A 412 8.09 2.10 -13.52
N ARG A 413 8.70 1.58 -12.44
CA ARG A 413 8.20 1.69 -11.07
C ARG A 413 7.99 3.15 -10.62
N GLU A 414 8.87 4.05 -11.01
CA GLU A 414 8.83 5.47 -10.66
C GLU A 414 7.59 6.20 -11.18
N LEU A 415 6.95 5.67 -12.22
CA LEU A 415 5.77 6.26 -12.86
C LEU A 415 4.46 5.65 -12.37
N MET A 416 4.52 4.58 -11.57
CA MET A 416 3.33 3.84 -11.11
C MET A 416 2.45 4.69 -10.20
N PRO A 417 1.13 4.65 -10.38
CA PRO A 417 0.17 5.17 -9.42
C PRO A 417 -0.05 4.18 -8.27
N ILE A 418 -0.69 4.64 -7.19
CA ILE A 418 -0.89 3.85 -5.97
C ILE A 418 -1.78 2.61 -6.21
N SER A 419 -2.73 2.68 -7.12
CA SER A 419 -3.59 1.55 -7.49
C SER A 419 -2.78 0.36 -8.00
N LEU A 420 -1.76 0.61 -8.83
CA LEU A 420 -0.83 -0.40 -9.30
C LEU A 420 0.16 -0.81 -8.20
N GLY A 421 0.56 0.12 -7.34
CA GLY A 421 1.41 -0.16 -6.18
C GLY A 421 0.80 -1.16 -5.21
N LEU A 422 -0.53 -1.11 -4.98
CA LEU A 422 -1.23 -2.08 -4.13
C LEU A 422 -1.16 -3.52 -4.68
N TYR A 423 -1.08 -3.70 -5.98
CA TYR A 423 -0.93 -5.02 -6.58
C TYR A 423 0.39 -5.69 -6.21
N MET A 424 1.44 -4.89 -5.90
CA MET A 424 2.75 -5.42 -5.53
C MET A 424 2.75 -6.15 -4.18
N PHE A 425 1.77 -5.90 -3.29
CA PHE A 425 1.63 -6.65 -2.04
C PHE A 425 1.14 -8.10 -2.23
N LYS A 426 0.73 -8.46 -3.44
CA LYS A 426 0.24 -9.81 -3.77
C LYS A 426 1.35 -10.74 -4.21
N ASP A 427 2.60 -10.26 -4.35
CA ASP A 427 3.68 -10.98 -5.01
C ASP A 427 4.59 -11.76 -4.04
N SER A 428 5.07 -12.89 -4.51
CA SER A 428 6.24 -13.75 -4.22
C SER A 428 6.36 -14.50 -2.88
N HIS A 429 5.75 -14.10 -1.76
CA HIS A 429 5.94 -14.81 -0.48
C HIS A 429 4.64 -15.13 0.28
N GLY A 430 3.52 -15.07 -0.37
CA GLY A 430 2.19 -15.12 0.26
C GLY A 430 1.61 -13.71 0.39
N ALA A 431 0.29 -13.58 0.31
CA ALA A 431 -0.36 -12.28 0.42
C ALA A 431 -0.19 -11.75 1.86
N GLU A 432 0.59 -10.70 2.01
CA GLU A 432 0.72 -9.93 3.25
C GLU A 432 -0.56 -9.10 3.46
N PHE A 433 -1.60 -9.76 3.90
CA PHE A 433 -2.95 -9.17 3.99
C PHE A 433 -3.00 -7.96 4.92
N GLY A 434 -2.23 -7.97 6.03
CA GLY A 434 -2.17 -6.85 6.96
C GLY A 434 -1.67 -5.57 6.32
N MET A 435 -0.55 -5.66 5.60
CA MET A 435 0.02 -4.54 4.85
C MET A 435 -0.93 -4.06 3.75
N LEU A 436 -1.55 -5.01 3.01
CA LEU A 436 -2.50 -4.68 1.95
C LEU A 436 -3.72 -3.93 2.51
N MET A 437 -4.28 -4.36 3.66
CA MET A 437 -5.41 -3.69 4.30
C MET A 437 -5.02 -2.30 4.80
N ALA A 438 -3.84 -2.15 5.41
CA ALA A 438 -3.32 -0.86 5.86
C ALA A 438 -3.12 0.12 4.68
N ALA A 439 -2.46 -0.33 3.61
CA ALA A 439 -2.25 0.48 2.40
C ALA A 439 -3.57 0.85 1.72
N SER A 440 -4.53 -0.10 1.66
CA SER A 440 -5.87 0.14 1.10
C SER A 440 -6.64 1.18 1.92
N LEU A 441 -6.55 1.15 3.24
CA LEU A 441 -7.20 2.15 4.10
C LEU A 441 -6.64 3.55 3.85
N VAL A 442 -5.31 3.68 3.71
CA VAL A 442 -4.68 4.97 3.37
C VAL A 442 -5.13 5.45 1.98
N MET A 443 -5.27 4.54 1.00
CA MET A 443 -5.76 4.88 -0.34
C MET A 443 -7.24 5.32 -0.34
N VAL A 444 -8.08 4.75 0.53
CA VAL A 444 -9.51 5.11 0.64
C VAL A 444 -9.71 6.48 1.29
N LEU A 445 -8.78 6.93 2.15
CA LEU A 445 -8.89 8.19 2.90
C LEU A 445 -9.20 9.42 2.01
N PRO A 446 -8.47 9.69 0.89
CA PRO A 446 -8.79 10.82 0.01
C PRO A 446 -10.19 10.73 -0.62
N VAL A 447 -10.67 9.51 -0.91
CA VAL A 447 -12.02 9.28 -1.45
C VAL A 447 -13.09 9.66 -0.42
N VAL A 448 -12.90 9.24 0.84
CA VAL A 448 -13.79 9.57 1.96
C VAL A 448 -13.79 11.07 2.21
N LEU A 449 -12.62 11.71 2.24
CA LEU A 449 -12.49 13.16 2.40
C LEU A 449 -13.20 13.91 1.27
N LEU A 450 -12.97 13.50 0.02
CA LEU A 450 -13.67 14.08 -1.12
C LEU A 450 -15.19 13.99 -0.95
N PHE A 451 -15.71 12.83 -0.52
CA PHE A 451 -17.14 12.64 -0.31
C PHE A 451 -17.66 13.63 0.74
N PHE A 452 -17.01 13.79 1.89
CA PHE A 452 -17.46 14.74 2.92
C PHE A 452 -17.47 16.19 2.44
N PHE A 453 -16.49 16.61 1.66
CA PHE A 453 -16.46 17.98 1.12
C PHE A 453 -17.41 18.17 -0.06
N ALA A 454 -17.62 17.13 -0.87
CA ALA A 454 -18.37 17.22 -2.12
C ALA A 454 -19.85 16.86 -1.98
N GLN A 455 -20.29 16.23 -0.86
CA GLN A 455 -21.68 15.74 -0.67
C GLN A 455 -22.76 16.80 -0.97
N ARG A 456 -22.48 18.07 -0.64
CA ARG A 456 -23.42 19.19 -0.94
C ARG A 456 -23.68 19.37 -2.43
N TYR A 457 -22.70 19.12 -3.28
CA TYR A 457 -22.83 19.24 -4.75
C TYR A 457 -23.60 18.06 -5.34
N PHE A 458 -23.51 16.86 -4.74
CA PHE A 458 -24.31 15.70 -5.11
C PHE A 458 -25.80 15.94 -4.86
N ILE A 459 -26.16 16.47 -3.70
CA ILE A 459 -27.55 16.72 -3.31
C ILE A 459 -28.16 17.78 -4.23
N GLN A 460 -27.44 18.84 -4.56
CA GLN A 460 -27.92 19.91 -5.45
C GLN A 460 -28.03 19.46 -6.90
N GLY A 461 -27.12 18.60 -7.39
CA GLY A 461 -27.15 18.10 -8.78
C GLY A 461 -28.32 17.16 -9.07
N VAL A 462 -28.70 16.32 -8.09
CA VAL A 462 -29.80 15.35 -8.24
C VAL A 462 -31.19 16.02 -8.11
N THR A 463 -31.30 17.06 -7.30
CA THR A 463 -32.59 17.73 -7.05
C THR A 463 -33.05 18.61 -8.22
N LEU A 464 -32.13 19.11 -9.07
CA LEU A 464 -32.50 19.93 -10.25
C LEU A 464 -33.18 19.13 -11.38
N THR A 465 -33.10 17.81 -11.38
CA THR A 465 -33.76 16.93 -12.34
C THR A 465 -35.15 16.47 -11.88
N GLY A 466 -35.55 16.71 -10.62
CA GLY A 466 -36.79 16.20 -10.01
C GLY A 466 -37.94 17.21 -9.88
N LEU A 467 -37.75 18.48 -10.20
CA LEU A 467 -38.78 19.52 -10.01
C LEU A 467 -39.21 20.14 -11.33
N LYS A 468 -39.88 19.36 -12.19
CA LYS A 468 -40.90 19.83 -13.14
C LYS A 468 -41.91 18.68 -13.32
N GLY A 469 -42.83 18.59 -12.40
CA GLY A 469 -44.12 17.93 -12.49
C GLY A 469 -45.11 18.87 -11.87
#